data_0e9a4a679c3bda984ff36179670bf798
#
_entry.id   0e9a4a679c3bda984ff36179670bf798
#
_cell.length_a   1.000
_cell.length_b   1.000
_cell.length_c   1.000
_cell.angle_alpha   90.00
_cell.angle_beta   90.00
_cell.angle_gamma   90.00
#
_symmetry.space_group_name_H-M   'P 1'
#
loop_
_entity.id
_entity.type
_entity.pdbx_description
1 polymer ?
#
loop_
_entity_poly.entity_id
_entity_poly.type
_entity_poly.pdbx_seq_one_letter_code
_entity_poly.pdbx_strand_id
1 'polypeptide(L)'
;MKDFHKIKVILSASFLFFLTQKSFGQEAKVAVSQDPKFEQLLNEKRKINSSITINDRYKIQIFNGDSENSKKALIDFKKENKNLDATIVFSTPAYKVWVGNFKTRIEAEKNLELIKKKFPNAFLIKPNK
;
A
#
# COMPACT_ATOMS: atom_id res chain seq x y z
N MET A 1 40.65 -45.34 -41.04
CA MET A 1 41.10 -43.97 -40.68
C MET A 1 40.30 -42.85 -41.38
N LYS A 2 39.91 -43.02 -42.61
CA LYS A 2 39.13 -41.98 -43.34
C LYS A 2 37.70 -41.71 -42.75
N ASP A 3 37.10 -42.67 -42.10
CA ASP A 3 35.75 -42.53 -41.56
C ASP A 3 35.72 -41.78 -40.24
N PHE A 4 36.78 -41.85 -39.44
CA PHE A 4 36.92 -41.08 -38.20
C PHE A 4 36.97 -39.56 -38.43
N HIS A 5 37.55 -39.11 -39.53
CA HIS A 5 37.55 -37.69 -39.90
C HIS A 5 36.16 -37.22 -40.32
N LYS A 6 35.40 -38.04 -41.03
CA LYS A 6 34.03 -37.73 -41.44
C LYS A 6 33.10 -37.59 -40.22
N ILE A 7 33.25 -38.47 -39.24
CA ILE A 7 32.48 -38.46 -38.00
C ILE A 7 32.80 -37.18 -37.17
N LYS A 8 34.08 -36.81 -37.06
CA LYS A 8 34.48 -35.61 -36.35
C LYS A 8 33.95 -34.33 -37.02
N VAL A 9 33.95 -34.26 -38.36
CA VAL A 9 33.40 -33.14 -39.11
C VAL A 9 31.89 -33.03 -38.95
N ILE A 10 31.16 -34.14 -38.95
CA ILE A 10 29.72 -34.19 -38.76
C ILE A 10 29.36 -33.77 -37.32
N LEU A 11 30.11 -34.25 -36.31
CA LEU A 11 29.91 -33.85 -34.91
C LEU A 11 30.21 -32.35 -34.70
N SER A 12 31.24 -31.83 -35.33
CA SER A 12 31.58 -30.42 -35.27
C SER A 12 30.52 -29.53 -35.93
N ALA A 13 30.02 -29.94 -37.10
CA ALA A 13 28.95 -29.24 -37.80
C ALA A 13 27.62 -29.24 -37.02
N SER A 14 27.32 -30.35 -36.37
CA SER A 14 26.13 -30.47 -35.49
C SER A 14 26.22 -29.57 -34.28
N PHE A 15 27.43 -29.44 -33.68
CA PHE A 15 27.63 -28.54 -32.53
C PHE A 15 27.50 -27.06 -32.88
N LEU A 16 27.97 -26.66 -34.08
CA LEU A 16 27.79 -25.30 -34.57
C LEU A 16 26.32 -24.94 -34.83
N PHE A 17 25.50 -25.90 -35.21
CA PHE A 17 24.08 -25.69 -35.49
C PHE A 17 23.26 -25.40 -34.24
N PHE A 18 23.70 -25.92 -33.08
CA PHE A 18 23.06 -25.64 -31.79
C PHE A 18 23.34 -24.25 -31.22
N LEU A 19 24.37 -23.55 -31.69
CA LEU A 19 24.72 -22.22 -31.19
C LEU A 19 23.96 -21.08 -31.85
N THR A 20 23.12 -21.34 -32.83
CA THR A 20 22.33 -20.32 -33.54
C THR A 20 20.89 -20.19 -33.07
N GLN A 21 20.54 -20.81 -31.95
CA GLN A 21 19.27 -20.52 -31.29
C GLN A 21 19.33 -19.10 -30.73
N LYS A 22 19.06 -18.12 -31.59
CA LYS A 22 18.72 -16.76 -31.14
C LYS A 22 17.47 -16.90 -30.27
N SER A 23 17.66 -16.83 -28.98
CA SER A 23 16.59 -16.63 -28.03
C SER A 23 15.93 -15.30 -28.41
N PHE A 24 14.81 -15.36 -29.12
CA PHE A 24 13.89 -14.25 -29.20
C PHE A 24 13.30 -14.08 -27.80
N GLY A 25 13.97 -13.29 -26.98
CA GLY A 25 13.35 -12.74 -25.80
C GLY A 25 12.08 -12.02 -26.27
N GLN A 26 10.93 -12.61 -25.99
CA GLN A 26 9.67 -11.91 -26.09
C GLN A 26 9.76 -10.75 -25.09
N GLU A 27 10.07 -9.55 -25.56
CA GLU A 27 9.64 -8.34 -24.89
C GLU A 27 8.13 -8.41 -24.85
N ALA A 28 7.61 -8.99 -23.79
CA ALA A 28 6.22 -8.81 -23.43
C ALA A 28 6.08 -7.31 -23.12
N LYS A 29 5.83 -6.50 -24.13
CA LYS A 29 5.19 -5.20 -23.96
C LYS A 29 3.83 -5.53 -23.38
N VAL A 30 3.75 -5.56 -22.06
CA VAL A 30 2.50 -5.47 -21.34
C VAL A 30 1.97 -4.09 -21.69
N ALA A 31 1.26 -3.98 -22.81
CA ALA A 31 0.38 -2.86 -23.06
C ALA A 31 -0.74 -3.00 -22.02
N VAL A 32 -0.49 -2.47 -20.83
CA VAL A 32 -1.55 -2.22 -19.86
C VAL A 32 -2.42 -1.14 -20.50
N SER A 33 -3.37 -1.58 -21.31
CA SER A 33 -4.49 -0.73 -21.71
C SER A 33 -5.28 -0.48 -20.44
N GLN A 34 -4.88 0.55 -19.71
CA GLN A 34 -5.66 1.02 -18.57
C GLN A 34 -6.95 1.59 -19.15
N ASP A 35 -8.07 0.99 -18.75
CA ASP A 35 -9.39 1.50 -19.05
C ASP A 35 -9.42 3.00 -18.65
N PRO A 36 -9.78 3.93 -19.56
CA PRO A 36 -9.86 5.36 -19.24
C PRO A 36 -10.73 5.65 -18.02
N LYS A 37 -11.65 4.77 -17.70
CA LYS A 37 -12.49 4.82 -16.49
C LYS A 37 -11.67 4.57 -15.21
N PHE A 38 -10.62 3.74 -15.29
CA PHE A 38 -9.72 3.50 -14.17
C PHE A 38 -8.82 4.72 -13.91
N GLU A 39 -8.34 5.39 -14.95
CA GLU A 39 -7.59 6.64 -14.80
C GLU A 39 -8.46 7.77 -14.23
N GLN A 40 -9.73 7.88 -14.64
CA GLN A 40 -10.67 8.82 -14.03
C GLN A 40 -10.85 8.56 -12.54
N LEU A 41 -11.08 7.30 -12.15
CA LEU A 41 -11.21 6.92 -10.73
C LEU A 41 -9.94 7.20 -9.91
N LEU A 42 -8.77 6.97 -10.49
CA LEU A 42 -7.50 7.30 -9.84
C LEU A 42 -7.32 8.82 -9.67
N ASN A 43 -7.70 9.59 -10.68
CA ASN A 43 -7.61 11.05 -10.64
C ASN A 43 -8.64 11.66 -9.67
N GLU A 44 -9.85 11.10 -9.63
CA GLU A 44 -10.85 11.49 -8.62
C GLU A 44 -10.35 11.14 -7.20
N LYS A 45 -9.80 9.95 -7.02
CA LYS A 45 -9.22 9.54 -5.74
C LYS A 45 -8.03 10.42 -5.33
N ARG A 46 -7.20 10.84 -6.26
CA ARG A 46 -6.11 11.81 -6.02
C ARG A 46 -6.65 13.19 -5.66
N LYS A 47 -7.69 13.68 -6.35
CA LYS A 47 -8.35 14.95 -6.02
C LYS A 47 -9.01 14.90 -4.65
N ILE A 48 -9.72 13.82 -4.33
CA ILE A 48 -10.35 13.61 -3.03
C ILE A 48 -9.28 13.50 -1.94
N ASN A 49 -8.17 12.77 -2.17
CA ASN A 49 -7.08 12.67 -1.21
C ASN A 49 -6.31 13.98 -1.01
N SER A 50 -6.22 14.84 -2.02
CA SER A 50 -5.58 16.15 -1.88
C SER A 50 -6.51 17.18 -1.25
N SER A 51 -7.82 17.06 -1.42
CA SER A 51 -8.82 17.93 -0.77
C SER A 51 -9.16 17.47 0.65
N ILE A 52 -9.04 16.18 0.95
CA ILE A 52 -8.95 15.69 2.32
C ILE A 52 -7.51 15.93 2.77
N THR A 53 -7.21 17.17 3.09
CA THR A 53 -5.97 17.52 3.78
C THR A 53 -6.04 16.83 5.14
N ILE A 54 -5.58 15.59 5.14
CA ILE A 54 -5.46 14.74 6.33
C ILE A 54 -4.64 15.45 7.41
N ASN A 55 -3.99 16.55 7.02
CA ASN A 55 -2.96 17.22 7.77
C ASN A 55 -3.39 18.50 8.49
N ASP A 56 -4.56 19.07 8.19
CA ASP A 56 -4.98 20.36 8.79
C ASP A 56 -5.73 20.22 10.13
N ARG A 57 -5.94 18.99 10.58
CA ARG A 57 -6.74 18.72 11.76
C ARG A 57 -6.05 17.80 12.74
N TYR A 58 -6.36 18.00 14.01
CA TYR A 58 -5.91 17.12 15.08
C TYR A 58 -6.64 15.79 15.00
N LYS A 59 -5.89 14.69 15.15
CA LYS A 59 -6.40 13.32 15.21
C LYS A 59 -5.81 12.62 16.40
N ILE A 60 -6.41 11.52 16.80
CA ILE A 60 -5.94 10.69 17.90
C ILE A 60 -5.59 9.32 17.32
N GLN A 61 -4.37 8.86 17.51
CA GLN A 61 -4.00 7.48 17.17
C GLN A 61 -4.30 6.59 18.36
N ILE A 62 -5.13 5.57 18.14
CA ILE A 62 -5.52 4.61 19.18
C ILE A 62 -4.83 3.26 19.06
N PHE A 63 -4.32 2.94 17.87
CA PHE A 63 -3.65 1.67 17.60
C PHE A 63 -2.56 1.82 16.54
N ASN A 64 -1.54 0.97 16.65
CA ASN A 64 -0.49 0.81 15.66
C ASN A 64 -0.02 -0.65 15.67
N GLY A 65 -0.08 -1.34 14.52
CA GLY A 65 0.31 -2.74 14.42
C GLY A 65 -0.14 -3.39 13.12
N ASP A 66 -0.56 -4.63 13.20
CA ASP A 66 -1.00 -5.42 12.05
C ASP A 66 -2.41 -5.06 11.56
N SER A 67 -2.76 -5.57 10.38
CA SER A 67 -4.03 -5.28 9.71
C SER A 67 -5.26 -5.80 10.48
N GLU A 68 -5.19 -7.01 11.05
CA GLU A 68 -6.35 -7.62 11.70
C GLU A 68 -6.69 -6.93 13.01
N ASN A 69 -5.69 -6.70 13.84
CA ASN A 69 -5.88 -5.99 15.11
C ASN A 69 -6.28 -4.52 14.89
N SER A 70 -5.81 -3.89 13.80
CA SER A 70 -6.26 -2.55 13.41
C SER A 70 -7.74 -2.51 13.08
N LYS A 71 -8.25 -3.49 12.32
CA LYS A 71 -9.68 -3.60 12.02
C LYS A 71 -10.51 -3.83 13.29
N LYS A 72 -10.04 -4.69 14.17
CA LYS A 72 -10.70 -4.95 15.46
C LYS A 72 -10.75 -3.69 16.31
N ALA A 73 -9.64 -2.98 16.47
CA ALA A 73 -9.58 -1.72 17.22
C ALA A 73 -10.53 -0.67 16.63
N LEU A 74 -10.63 -0.57 15.30
CA LEU A 74 -11.56 0.33 14.62
C LEU A 74 -13.03 -0.03 14.94
N ILE A 75 -13.39 -1.30 14.84
CA ILE A 75 -14.73 -1.77 15.08
C ILE A 75 -15.12 -1.53 16.55
N ASP A 76 -14.25 -1.87 17.50
CA ASP A 76 -14.49 -1.68 18.93
C ASP A 76 -14.62 -0.21 19.29
N PHE A 77 -13.81 0.66 18.67
CA PHE A 77 -13.96 2.09 18.84
C PHE A 77 -15.30 2.62 18.33
N LYS A 78 -15.71 2.22 17.13
CA LYS A 78 -16.95 2.69 16.51
C LYS A 78 -18.23 2.20 17.21
N LYS A 79 -18.19 1.08 17.89
CA LYS A 79 -19.33 0.59 18.69
C LYS A 79 -19.72 1.59 19.78
N GLU A 80 -18.74 2.21 20.41
CA GLU A 80 -18.96 3.14 21.52
C GLU A 80 -18.99 4.60 21.09
N ASN A 81 -18.26 4.95 20.02
CA ASN A 81 -18.06 6.32 19.55
C ASN A 81 -18.62 6.50 18.14
N LYS A 82 -19.91 6.32 17.95
CA LYS A 82 -20.55 6.41 16.62
C LYS A 82 -20.43 7.78 15.96
N ASN A 83 -20.28 8.83 16.74
CA ASN A 83 -20.24 10.23 16.28
C ASN A 83 -18.81 10.69 15.91
N LEU A 84 -17.78 9.91 16.20
CA LEU A 84 -16.42 10.25 15.86
C LEU A 84 -15.95 9.50 14.60
N ASP A 85 -15.31 10.22 13.71
CA ASP A 85 -14.66 9.62 12.56
C ASP A 85 -13.55 8.68 12.99
N ALA A 86 -13.42 7.56 12.31
CA ALA A 86 -12.32 6.63 12.54
C ALA A 86 -11.89 5.99 11.21
N THR A 87 -10.60 5.89 10.99
CA THR A 87 -10.02 5.35 9.78
C THR A 87 -8.76 4.55 10.05
N ILE A 88 -8.48 3.59 9.16
CA ILE A 88 -7.21 2.87 9.18
C ILE A 88 -6.30 3.50 8.13
N VAL A 89 -5.09 3.84 8.54
CA VAL A 89 -4.04 4.39 7.68
C VAL A 89 -2.89 3.39 7.61
N PHE A 90 -2.53 3.00 6.40
CA PHE A 90 -1.33 2.20 6.19
C PHE A 90 -0.10 3.11 6.14
N SER A 91 0.84 2.84 7.00
CA SER A 91 2.14 3.53 7.06
C SER A 91 3.20 2.47 7.23
N THR A 92 3.82 2.05 6.12
CA THR A 92 4.78 0.94 6.05
C THR A 92 5.74 0.94 7.23
N PRO A 93 5.90 -0.20 7.94
CA PRO A 93 5.29 -1.50 7.69
C PRO A 93 3.97 -1.76 8.46
N ALA A 94 3.40 -0.77 9.14
CA ALA A 94 2.32 -0.96 10.08
C ALA A 94 1.02 -0.26 9.67
N TYR A 95 -0.09 -0.73 10.23
CA TYR A 95 -1.40 -0.11 10.14
C TYR A 95 -1.66 0.71 11.41
N LYS A 96 -2.19 1.91 11.22
CA LYS A 96 -2.52 2.86 12.29
C LYS A 96 -4.01 3.13 12.29
N VAL A 97 -4.63 3.17 13.45
CA VAL A 97 -6.03 3.59 13.57
C VAL A 97 -6.07 5.00 14.10
N TRP A 98 -6.58 5.90 13.29
CA TRP A 98 -6.76 7.31 13.61
C TRP A 98 -8.23 7.62 13.81
N VAL A 99 -8.53 8.34 14.87
CA VAL A 99 -9.89 8.71 15.24
C VAL A 99 -10.02 10.21 15.46
N GLY A 100 -11.22 10.72 15.20
CA GLY A 100 -11.53 12.13 15.30
C GLY A 100 -10.99 12.97 14.14
N ASN A 101 -11.50 14.19 14.06
CA ASN A 101 -11.15 15.19 13.06
C ASN A 101 -11.34 16.57 13.64
N PHE A 102 -10.55 16.89 14.66
CA PHE A 102 -10.73 18.05 15.52
C PHE A 102 -10.07 19.30 14.93
N LYS A 103 -10.79 20.41 14.98
CA LYS A 103 -10.27 21.70 14.49
C LYS A 103 -9.28 22.34 15.47
N THR A 104 -9.50 22.13 16.75
CA THR A 104 -8.69 22.73 17.80
C THR A 104 -7.99 21.68 18.65
N ARG A 105 -6.84 22.07 19.21
CA ARG A 105 -6.07 21.23 20.11
C ARG A 105 -6.86 20.91 21.39
N ILE A 106 -7.56 21.88 21.93
CA ILE A 106 -8.34 21.73 23.17
C ILE A 106 -9.43 20.67 23.02
N GLU A 107 -10.17 20.74 21.89
CA GLU A 107 -11.18 19.73 21.57
C GLU A 107 -10.58 18.33 21.45
N ALA A 108 -9.44 18.22 20.79
CA ALA A 108 -8.73 16.97 20.62
C ALA A 108 -8.21 16.39 21.95
N GLU A 109 -7.63 17.21 22.81
CA GLU A 109 -7.13 16.81 24.13
C GLU A 109 -8.27 16.35 25.05
N LYS A 110 -9.40 17.05 25.06
CA LYS A 110 -10.60 16.63 25.80
C LYS A 110 -11.08 15.24 25.37
N ASN A 111 -11.16 15.00 24.07
CA ASN A 111 -11.54 13.68 23.56
C ASN A 111 -10.47 12.62 23.82
N LEU A 112 -9.19 12.99 23.78
CA LEU A 112 -8.09 12.09 24.10
C LEU A 112 -8.19 11.54 25.53
N GLU A 113 -8.54 12.38 26.51
CA GLU A 113 -8.72 11.93 27.89
C GLU A 113 -9.84 10.88 28.01
N LEU A 114 -10.94 11.08 27.31
CA LEU A 114 -12.04 10.11 27.28
C LEU A 114 -11.63 8.79 26.62
N ILE A 115 -10.93 8.89 25.49
CA ILE A 115 -10.47 7.72 24.72
C ILE A 115 -9.40 6.93 25.46
N LYS A 116 -8.51 7.58 26.22
CA LYS A 116 -7.48 6.91 27.02
C LYS A 116 -8.02 5.97 28.08
N LYS A 117 -9.25 6.14 28.54
CA LYS A 117 -9.88 5.22 29.49
C LYS A 117 -9.95 3.79 28.94
N LYS A 118 -10.13 3.64 27.63
CA LYS A 118 -10.19 2.34 26.95
C LYS A 118 -8.94 2.03 26.15
N PHE A 119 -8.32 3.04 25.56
CA PHE A 119 -7.11 2.96 24.75
C PHE A 119 -5.97 3.73 25.44
N PRO A 120 -5.32 3.18 26.46
CA PRO A 120 -4.35 3.90 27.29
C PRO A 120 -3.14 4.41 26.51
N ASN A 121 -2.79 3.73 25.40
CA ASN A 121 -1.68 4.12 24.51
C ASN A 121 -2.09 5.16 23.44
N ALA A 122 -3.30 5.69 23.51
CA ALA A 122 -3.73 6.72 22.58
C ALA A 122 -2.94 8.01 22.74
N PHE A 123 -2.61 8.65 21.64
CA PHE A 123 -1.91 9.93 21.63
C PHE A 123 -2.38 10.86 20.52
N LEU A 124 -2.14 12.15 20.71
CA LEU A 124 -2.54 13.19 19.81
C LEU A 124 -1.60 13.30 18.62
N ILE A 125 -2.16 13.31 17.41
CA ILE A 125 -1.45 13.63 16.17
C ILE A 125 -1.75 15.09 15.83
N LYS A 126 -0.67 15.86 15.71
CA LYS A 126 -0.74 17.26 15.29
C LYS A 126 -0.92 17.37 13.78
N PRO A 127 -1.63 18.40 13.28
CA PRO A 127 -1.63 18.70 11.86
C PRO A 127 -0.21 19.10 11.40
N ASN A 128 0.16 18.63 10.22
CA ASN A 128 1.35 19.15 9.55
C ASN A 128 0.98 20.52 8.95
N LYS A 129 1.67 21.53 9.36
CA LYS A 129 1.63 22.86 8.72
C LYS A 129 2.57 22.88 7.52
#